data_40799f4c34eb41c50b8f8b46cbd739e2
#
_entry.id   40799f4c34eb41c50b8f8b46cbd739e2
#
_cell.length_a   1.000
_cell.length_b   1.000
_cell.length_c   1.000
_cell.angle_alpha   90.00
_cell.angle_beta   90.00
_cell.angle_gamma   90.00
#
_symmetry.space_group_name_H-M   'P 1'
#
loop_
_entity.id
_entity.type
_entity.pdbx_description
1 polymer ?
#
loop_
_entity_poly.entity_id
_entity_poly.type
_entity_poly.pdbx_seq_one_letter_code
_entity_poly.pdbx_strand_id
1 'polypeptide(L)'
;MSTCFTRCATALAIAALASTNALADPIPPGGQGDRLKVIGFSALGGHYGAFKMALNHPANGRWYLYMGHSFDLGWSILDVTNPQDPKYVKFIPYDGPKDWITSQVTVHGNLMITSLDRRNAPGPDMIFWDVSDPINPKEITRWGTGTAGAHRNSYPGGKYAYLSTSYPGFRGKILVIVDVSDPAHPKEVGKWAQPGQKDGEALSGPLPGFHGPANISPDGKMLSTGYTPDVVNLDITDPSQPKVIGRLQITPPFASVGTQSVHTVLPLWDRKLLYVSSEAMAERCKDNGMNFAGLIDNSDPAKPRLISIFPTPRPPANAPYKDFCDKGGRFGPHNTNQELHNPAVAPPGDLMFVTWFNAGLRVFDISLPTLPTEVGYFMPPERSGLPSQTGPHDSPVNWSEEVAVDTRGNIYVNDDKWGTFILQYTGKVPAKGVSRNATK
;
A
#
# COMPACT_ATOMS: atom_id res chain seq x y z
N MET A 1 66.31 -43.52 26.67
CA MET A 1 65.80 -42.70 25.56
C MET A 1 64.40 -43.26 25.24
N SER A 2 63.37 -42.63 25.76
CA SER A 2 61.98 -43.09 25.56
C SER A 2 61.20 -41.92 25.03
N THR A 3 60.73 -42.03 23.77
CA THR A 3 59.98 -40.99 23.07
C THR A 3 58.49 -41.23 23.28
N CYS A 4 57.83 -40.25 23.92
CA CYS A 4 56.40 -40.22 24.17
C CYS A 4 55.72 -39.57 22.95
N PHE A 5 54.87 -40.27 22.22
CA PHE A 5 53.99 -39.76 21.16
C PHE A 5 52.66 -39.37 21.75
N THR A 6 52.42 -38.07 21.82
CA THR A 6 51.09 -37.49 22.20
C THR A 6 50.22 -37.42 20.95
N ARG A 7 49.13 -38.20 20.90
CA ARG A 7 48.07 -38.08 19.86
C ARG A 7 47.09 -36.97 20.26
N CYS A 8 47.06 -35.88 19.48
CA CYS A 8 45.96 -34.90 19.50
C CYS A 8 44.76 -35.44 18.79
N ALA A 9 43.68 -35.68 19.48
CA ALA A 9 42.36 -35.98 18.92
C ALA A 9 41.63 -34.67 18.71
N THR A 10 41.42 -34.26 17.47
CA THR A 10 40.60 -33.09 17.10
C THR A 10 39.12 -33.53 17.08
N ALA A 11 38.35 -33.11 18.05
CA ALA A 11 36.90 -33.35 18.05
C ALA A 11 36.24 -32.30 17.12
N LEU A 12 35.67 -32.75 16.02
CA LEU A 12 34.79 -31.97 15.15
C LEU A 12 33.42 -31.86 15.85
N ALA A 13 33.10 -30.67 16.38
CA ALA A 13 31.75 -30.37 16.85
C ALA A 13 30.89 -30.07 15.62
N ILE A 14 30.00 -30.98 15.24
CA ILE A 14 28.93 -30.74 14.27
C ILE A 14 27.85 -30.00 15.02
N ALA A 15 27.76 -28.69 14.80
CA ALA A 15 26.61 -27.89 15.23
C ALA A 15 25.41 -28.26 14.35
N ALA A 16 24.51 -29.11 14.86
CA ALA A 16 23.21 -29.33 14.25
C ALA A 16 22.40 -28.01 14.40
N LEU A 17 22.24 -27.29 13.30
CA LEU A 17 21.25 -26.23 13.19
C LEU A 17 19.87 -26.91 13.25
N ALA A 18 19.28 -26.93 14.44
CA ALA A 18 17.88 -27.24 14.61
C ALA A 18 17.06 -26.11 13.95
N SER A 19 16.58 -26.36 12.73
CA SER A 19 15.52 -25.54 12.14
C SER A 19 14.28 -25.74 13.01
N THR A 20 14.03 -24.83 13.93
CA THR A 20 12.73 -24.74 14.60
C THR A 20 11.72 -24.42 13.50
N ASN A 21 10.92 -25.40 13.10
CA ASN A 21 9.71 -25.13 12.31
C ASN A 21 8.83 -24.23 13.16
N ALA A 22 8.92 -22.92 12.95
CA ALA A 22 8.00 -21.99 13.56
C ALA A 22 6.59 -22.39 13.10
N LEU A 23 5.72 -22.72 14.03
CA LEU A 23 4.30 -22.96 13.75
C LEU A 23 3.69 -21.62 13.31
N ALA A 24 2.63 -21.67 12.47
CA ALA A 24 1.86 -20.49 12.17
C ALA A 24 1.28 -19.87 13.44
N ASP A 25 1.20 -18.54 13.46
CA ASP A 25 0.52 -17.86 14.57
C ASP A 25 -0.97 -18.25 14.61
N PRO A 26 -1.57 -18.46 15.80
CA PRO A 26 -2.99 -18.76 15.88
C PRO A 26 -3.83 -17.58 15.41
N ILE A 27 -4.87 -17.86 14.62
CA ILE A 27 -5.81 -16.83 14.16
C ILE A 27 -6.48 -16.19 15.40
N PRO A 28 -6.38 -14.85 15.58
CA PRO A 28 -7.02 -14.17 16.70
C PRO A 28 -8.54 -14.37 16.69
N PRO A 29 -9.16 -14.75 17.82
CA PRO A 29 -10.59 -14.90 17.90
C PRO A 29 -11.32 -13.54 17.92
N GLY A 30 -12.60 -13.52 17.51
CA GLY A 30 -13.45 -12.33 17.61
C GLY A 30 -13.49 -11.47 16.34
N GLY A 31 -12.75 -11.80 15.30
CA GLY A 31 -12.91 -11.16 13.99
C GLY A 31 -14.31 -11.41 13.42
N GLN A 32 -14.87 -10.43 12.71
CA GLN A 32 -16.19 -10.52 12.08
C GLN A 32 -16.06 -10.44 10.57
N GLY A 33 -16.80 -11.27 9.84
CA GLY A 33 -16.76 -11.26 8.38
C GLY A 33 -18.04 -11.80 7.74
N ASP A 34 -18.34 -11.30 6.55
CA ASP A 34 -19.31 -11.87 5.63
C ASP A 34 -18.62 -12.14 4.29
N ARG A 35 -18.74 -13.37 3.77
CA ARG A 35 -18.12 -13.85 2.51
C ARG A 35 -16.61 -13.72 2.43
N LEU A 36 -15.95 -13.46 3.55
CA LEU A 36 -14.49 -13.49 3.71
C LEU A 36 -14.14 -14.45 4.86
N LYS A 37 -13.36 -15.47 4.56
CA LYS A 37 -12.90 -16.46 5.52
C LYS A 37 -11.42 -16.26 5.79
N VAL A 38 -11.04 -16.08 7.06
CA VAL A 38 -9.63 -16.10 7.47
C VAL A 38 -9.10 -17.53 7.32
N ILE A 39 -8.01 -17.70 6.61
CA ILE A 39 -7.35 -18.98 6.37
C ILE A 39 -5.96 -19.05 6.99
N GLY A 40 -5.35 -17.90 7.31
CA GLY A 40 -4.04 -17.81 7.93
C GLY A 40 -3.84 -16.46 8.61
N PHE A 41 -2.81 -16.39 9.46
CA PHE A 41 -2.47 -15.19 10.20
C PHE A 41 -0.98 -15.17 10.55
N SER A 42 -0.38 -13.99 10.59
CA SER A 42 0.93 -13.77 11.18
C SER A 42 0.94 -12.49 11.99
N ALA A 43 1.41 -12.60 13.25
CA ALA A 43 1.66 -11.47 14.15
C ALA A 43 3.00 -10.77 13.84
N LEU A 44 3.66 -11.10 12.74
CA LEU A 44 4.92 -10.51 12.24
C LEU A 44 6.05 -10.50 13.28
N GLY A 45 6.14 -11.58 14.08
CA GLY A 45 7.12 -11.65 15.17
C GLY A 45 6.89 -10.66 16.31
N GLY A 46 5.69 -10.06 16.39
CA GLY A 46 5.32 -9.05 17.38
C GLY A 46 5.63 -7.60 16.96
N HIS A 47 6.04 -7.37 15.72
CA HIS A 47 6.24 -6.01 15.19
C HIS A 47 4.93 -5.32 14.82
N TYR A 48 4.81 -4.04 15.19
CA TYR A 48 3.57 -3.25 15.03
C TYR A 48 3.63 -2.30 13.83
N GLY A 49 2.46 -1.74 13.49
CA GLY A 49 2.32 -0.74 12.45
C GLY A 49 2.58 -1.31 11.06
N ALA A 50 2.19 -2.56 10.83
CA ALA A 50 2.26 -3.16 9.49
C ALA A 50 1.43 -2.34 8.51
N PHE A 51 2.07 -1.84 7.47
CA PHE A 51 1.49 -0.88 6.54
C PHE A 51 1.50 -1.44 5.12
N LYS A 52 2.25 -0.83 4.20
CA LYS A 52 2.32 -1.22 2.80
C LYS A 52 2.89 -2.62 2.63
N MET A 53 2.29 -3.38 1.72
CA MET A 53 2.74 -4.73 1.34
C MET A 53 3.20 -4.78 -0.11
N ALA A 54 4.21 -5.61 -0.38
CA ALA A 54 4.63 -5.97 -1.73
C ALA A 54 4.79 -7.48 -1.83
N LEU A 55 4.07 -8.09 -2.77
CA LEU A 55 4.20 -9.52 -3.09
C LEU A 55 5.43 -9.76 -3.95
N ASN A 56 6.13 -10.86 -3.69
CA ASN A 56 7.22 -11.35 -4.54
C ASN A 56 7.05 -12.84 -4.81
N HIS A 57 7.10 -13.22 -6.08
CA HIS A 57 7.05 -14.61 -6.52
C HIS A 57 8.26 -14.89 -7.43
N PRO A 58 9.44 -15.13 -6.83
CA PRO A 58 10.67 -15.38 -7.57
C PRO A 58 10.67 -16.76 -8.25
N ALA A 59 11.67 -17.01 -9.10
CA ALA A 59 11.80 -18.23 -9.89
C ALA A 59 11.92 -19.53 -9.06
N ASN A 60 12.19 -19.42 -7.75
CA ASN A 60 12.20 -20.58 -6.84
C ASN A 60 10.79 -21.13 -6.54
N GLY A 61 9.73 -20.50 -7.09
CA GLY A 61 8.34 -20.92 -6.93
C GLY A 61 7.72 -20.63 -5.57
N ARG A 62 8.45 -19.99 -4.66
CA ARG A 62 7.92 -19.56 -3.35
C ARG A 62 7.27 -18.20 -3.44
N TRP A 63 6.42 -17.90 -2.45
CA TRP A 63 5.70 -16.64 -2.34
C TRP A 63 6.13 -15.91 -1.09
N TYR A 64 6.53 -14.67 -1.25
CA TYR A 64 6.95 -13.81 -0.15
C TYR A 64 6.12 -12.55 -0.11
N LEU A 65 5.96 -12.01 1.10
CA LEU A 65 5.34 -10.73 1.35
C LEU A 65 6.33 -9.88 2.14
N TYR A 66 6.69 -8.74 1.58
CA TYR A 66 7.47 -7.71 2.25
C TYR A 66 6.53 -6.66 2.79
N MET A 67 6.77 -6.18 4.00
CA MET A 67 5.91 -5.20 4.65
C MET A 67 6.74 -4.10 5.29
N GLY A 68 6.36 -2.84 5.03
CA GLY A 68 6.88 -1.71 5.77
C GLY A 68 6.12 -1.52 7.08
N HIS A 69 6.75 -0.86 8.04
CA HIS A 69 6.16 -0.58 9.35
C HIS A 69 6.18 0.92 9.67
N SER A 70 5.15 1.39 10.37
CA SER A 70 5.00 2.79 10.77
C SER A 70 5.50 3.06 12.19
N PHE A 71 5.57 2.03 13.05
CA PHE A 71 6.00 2.15 14.45
C PHE A 71 7.33 1.46 14.69
N ASP A 72 7.42 0.16 14.42
CA ASP A 72 8.68 -0.55 14.45
C ASP A 72 9.41 -0.26 13.14
N LEU A 73 10.40 0.60 13.20
CA LEU A 73 11.09 1.09 12.00
C LEU A 73 11.86 -0.02 11.31
N GLY A 74 11.41 -0.38 10.12
CA GLY A 74 11.99 -1.46 9.32
C GLY A 74 10.97 -2.19 8.47
N TRP A 75 11.34 -3.40 8.07
CA TRP A 75 10.57 -4.21 7.12
C TRP A 75 10.52 -5.66 7.56
N SER A 76 9.32 -6.24 7.56
CA SER A 76 9.09 -7.67 7.79
C SER A 76 9.10 -8.46 6.48
N ILE A 77 9.57 -9.70 6.56
CA ILE A 77 9.48 -10.69 5.48
C ILE A 77 8.64 -11.85 5.99
N LEU A 78 7.63 -12.20 5.22
CA LEU A 78 6.73 -13.32 5.47
C LEU A 78 6.77 -14.28 4.26
N ASP A 79 6.97 -15.56 4.50
CA ASP A 79 6.77 -16.60 3.49
C ASP A 79 5.30 -17.02 3.50
N VAL A 80 4.62 -16.76 2.41
CA VAL A 80 3.20 -17.05 2.21
C VAL A 80 2.98 -18.11 1.12
N THR A 81 3.99 -18.95 0.87
CA THR A 81 3.89 -20.08 -0.06
C THR A 81 2.73 -20.98 0.31
N ASN A 82 2.58 -21.31 1.60
CA ASN A 82 1.35 -21.88 2.14
C ASN A 82 0.56 -20.76 2.89
N PRO A 83 -0.51 -20.22 2.32
CA PRO A 83 -1.25 -19.13 2.94
C PRO A 83 -1.99 -19.55 4.22
N GLN A 84 -2.20 -20.86 4.46
CA GLN A 84 -2.81 -21.37 5.69
C GLN A 84 -1.80 -21.54 6.82
N ASP A 85 -0.50 -21.53 6.49
CA ASP A 85 0.60 -21.70 7.42
C ASP A 85 1.72 -20.69 7.05
N PRO A 86 1.45 -19.38 7.12
CA PRO A 86 2.44 -18.36 6.81
C PRO A 86 3.61 -18.45 7.77
N LYS A 87 4.83 -18.27 7.26
CA LYS A 87 6.04 -18.34 8.08
C LYS A 87 6.67 -16.95 8.18
N TYR A 88 6.70 -16.42 9.39
CA TYR A 88 7.51 -15.25 9.66
C TYR A 88 8.99 -15.59 9.44
N VAL A 89 9.66 -14.82 8.58
CA VAL A 89 11.07 -15.06 8.21
C VAL A 89 11.98 -14.21 9.07
N LYS A 90 11.84 -12.90 8.99
CA LYS A 90 12.64 -11.95 9.77
C LYS A 90 12.08 -10.52 9.69
N PHE A 91 12.63 -9.68 10.55
CA PHE A 91 12.55 -8.23 10.49
C PHE A 91 13.91 -7.65 10.08
N ILE A 92 13.90 -6.70 9.18
CA ILE A 92 15.07 -5.91 8.79
C ILE A 92 14.92 -4.56 9.48
N PRO A 93 15.67 -4.30 10.57
CA PRO A 93 15.55 -3.03 11.27
C PRO A 93 16.13 -1.90 10.43
N TYR A 94 15.47 -0.74 10.49
CA TYR A 94 16.04 0.48 9.96
C TYR A 94 17.09 1.03 10.94
N ASP A 95 18.28 1.30 10.45
CA ASP A 95 19.44 1.74 11.24
C ASP A 95 19.56 3.26 11.38
N GLY A 96 18.58 4.01 10.87
CA GLY A 96 18.57 5.46 10.88
C GLY A 96 17.85 6.08 12.08
N PRO A 97 17.60 7.40 12.03
CA PRO A 97 16.91 8.13 13.08
C PRO A 97 15.49 7.62 13.33
N LYS A 98 15.04 7.62 14.58
CA LYS A 98 13.76 7.04 15.01
C LYS A 98 12.51 7.86 14.68
N ASP A 99 12.69 9.09 14.21
CA ASP A 99 11.59 9.97 13.78
C ASP A 99 11.18 9.76 12.31
N TRP A 100 11.64 8.69 11.69
CA TRP A 100 11.33 8.31 10.32
C TRP A 100 10.17 7.32 10.27
N ILE A 101 9.55 7.19 9.10
CA ILE A 101 8.53 6.19 8.79
C ILE A 101 9.04 5.31 7.65
N THR A 102 8.99 4.00 7.86
CA THR A 102 9.47 2.98 6.90
C THR A 102 8.30 2.22 6.26
N SER A 103 7.13 2.86 6.18
CA SER A 103 5.86 2.21 5.87
C SER A 103 5.71 1.70 4.44
N GLN A 104 6.52 2.18 3.49
CA GLN A 104 6.33 1.88 2.08
C GLN A 104 7.35 0.88 1.55
N VAL A 105 6.88 -0.03 0.69
CA VAL A 105 7.68 -1.01 -0.02
C VAL A 105 7.07 -1.30 -1.37
N THR A 106 7.90 -1.47 -2.41
CA THR A 106 7.51 -2.00 -3.71
C THR A 106 8.58 -2.96 -4.21
N VAL A 107 8.19 -3.96 -4.99
CA VAL A 107 9.12 -4.94 -5.54
C VAL A 107 8.74 -5.31 -6.97
N HIS A 108 9.74 -5.41 -7.84
CA HIS A 108 9.59 -6.00 -9.17
C HIS A 108 10.86 -6.75 -9.55
N GLY A 109 10.73 -8.03 -9.87
CA GLY A 109 11.88 -8.90 -10.10
C GLY A 109 12.78 -8.98 -8.86
N ASN A 110 14.07 -8.72 -9.02
CA ASN A 110 15.05 -8.76 -7.95
C ASN A 110 15.31 -7.40 -7.29
N LEU A 111 14.59 -6.35 -7.66
CA LEU A 111 14.73 -5.03 -7.08
C LEU A 111 13.56 -4.72 -6.16
N MET A 112 13.86 -4.48 -4.89
CA MET A 112 12.92 -3.91 -3.91
C MET A 112 13.33 -2.48 -3.63
N ILE A 113 12.34 -1.58 -3.54
CA ILE A 113 12.54 -0.18 -3.17
C ILE A 113 11.67 0.12 -1.96
N THR A 114 12.27 0.68 -0.92
CA THR A 114 11.56 1.11 0.29
C THR A 114 11.67 2.61 0.45
N SER A 115 10.58 3.26 0.86
CA SER A 115 10.59 4.70 1.11
C SER A 115 10.93 5.00 2.55
N LEU A 116 11.56 6.15 2.72
CA LEU A 116 11.85 6.78 4.00
C LEU A 116 11.12 8.12 4.02
N ASP A 117 10.06 8.23 4.82
CA ASP A 117 9.34 9.48 5.02
C ASP A 117 9.74 10.10 6.36
N ARG A 118 10.05 11.38 6.36
CA ARG A 118 10.51 12.09 7.54
C ARG A 118 9.82 13.43 7.66
N ARG A 119 9.48 13.80 8.88
CA ARG A 119 8.74 15.04 9.12
C ARG A 119 9.64 16.27 9.20
N ASN A 120 10.89 16.16 9.69
CA ASN A 120 11.64 17.34 10.15
C ASN A 120 13.12 17.42 9.82
N ALA A 121 13.70 16.54 9.00
CA ALA A 121 15.14 16.69 8.68
C ALA A 121 15.54 16.03 7.34
N PRO A 122 16.60 16.57 6.70
CA PRO A 122 17.09 16.04 5.43
C PRO A 122 17.63 14.60 5.56
N GLY A 123 17.47 13.83 4.50
CA GLY A 123 18.01 12.48 4.44
C GLY A 123 17.69 11.79 3.10
N PRO A 124 17.98 10.48 2.97
CA PRO A 124 17.60 9.73 1.80
C PRO A 124 16.08 9.55 1.73
N ASP A 125 15.56 9.51 0.53
CA ASP A 125 14.13 9.29 0.26
C ASP A 125 13.81 7.80 0.13
N MET A 126 14.77 7.00 -0.32
CA MET A 126 14.63 5.59 -0.63
C MET A 126 15.87 4.78 -0.28
N ILE A 127 15.63 3.48 -0.05
CA ILE A 127 16.66 2.45 -0.05
C ILE A 127 16.35 1.46 -1.18
N PHE A 128 17.38 1.10 -1.94
CA PHE A 128 17.34 0.09 -2.98
C PHE A 128 17.95 -1.20 -2.47
N TRP A 129 17.26 -2.32 -2.70
CA TRP A 129 17.65 -3.64 -2.19
C TRP A 129 17.70 -4.67 -3.30
N ASP A 130 18.75 -5.47 -3.33
CA ASP A 130 18.78 -6.73 -4.08
C ASP A 130 18.04 -7.80 -3.29
N VAL A 131 16.96 -8.32 -3.87
CA VAL A 131 16.14 -9.41 -3.34
C VAL A 131 16.25 -10.68 -4.18
N SER A 132 17.39 -10.88 -4.89
CA SER A 132 17.70 -12.13 -5.58
C SER A 132 17.71 -13.33 -4.61
N ASP A 133 18.17 -13.12 -3.36
CA ASP A 133 17.84 -13.96 -2.22
C ASP A 133 16.68 -13.30 -1.45
N PRO A 134 15.43 -13.78 -1.63
CA PRO A 134 14.25 -13.08 -1.12
C PRO A 134 14.16 -13.03 0.41
N ILE A 135 14.88 -13.89 1.11
CA ILE A 135 14.90 -13.91 2.58
C ILE A 135 16.11 -13.19 3.17
N ASN A 136 17.07 -12.78 2.34
CA ASN A 136 18.25 -12.01 2.76
C ASN A 136 18.47 -10.81 1.84
N PRO A 137 17.56 -9.82 1.82
CA PRO A 137 17.75 -8.59 1.05
C PRO A 137 19.09 -7.93 1.39
N LYS A 138 19.78 -7.46 0.35
CA LYS A 138 21.02 -6.71 0.48
C LYS A 138 20.81 -5.28 0.06
N GLU A 139 21.15 -4.34 0.92
CA GLU A 139 21.12 -2.94 0.57
C GLU A 139 22.12 -2.68 -0.57
N ILE A 140 21.66 -2.06 -1.65
CA ILE A 140 22.47 -1.65 -2.79
C ILE A 140 22.94 -0.21 -2.56
N THR A 141 21.99 0.71 -2.34
CA THR A 141 22.26 2.13 -2.15
C THR A 141 21.09 2.86 -1.50
N ARG A 142 21.34 4.07 -1.03
CA ARG A 142 20.32 5.03 -0.60
C ARG A 142 20.38 6.24 -1.50
N TRP A 143 19.21 6.74 -1.88
CA TRP A 143 19.08 7.92 -2.74
C TRP A 143 18.02 8.87 -2.18
N GLY A 144 18.17 10.17 -2.44
CA GLY A 144 17.16 11.15 -2.05
C GLY A 144 17.43 12.55 -2.60
N THR A 145 16.40 13.39 -2.48
CA THR A 145 16.43 14.81 -2.87
C THR A 145 17.14 15.70 -1.84
N GLY A 146 17.55 15.13 -0.70
CA GLY A 146 18.16 15.87 0.41
C GLY A 146 17.13 16.63 1.25
N THR A 147 15.85 16.28 1.18
CA THR A 147 14.75 16.91 1.93
C THR A 147 14.09 15.96 2.92
N ALA A 148 12.80 16.13 3.21
CA ALA A 148 12.08 15.38 4.24
C ALA A 148 11.62 13.97 3.82
N GLY A 149 12.12 13.45 2.72
CA GLY A 149 11.90 12.08 2.27
C GLY A 149 10.65 11.86 1.43
N ALA A 150 10.49 10.60 0.97
CA ALA A 150 9.41 10.16 0.10
C ALA A 150 8.30 9.47 0.89
N HIS A 151 7.05 9.94 0.71
CA HIS A 151 5.88 9.30 1.31
C HIS A 151 5.50 8.01 0.58
N ARG A 152 5.57 8.02 -0.77
CA ARG A 152 5.29 6.83 -1.59
C ARG A 152 6.32 6.66 -2.68
N ASN A 153 6.58 5.41 -3.01
CA ASN A 153 7.31 5.00 -4.19
C ASN A 153 6.43 4.06 -5.03
N SER A 154 6.61 4.11 -6.34
CA SER A 154 5.99 3.20 -7.30
C SER A 154 7.08 2.73 -8.26
N TYR A 155 7.26 1.42 -8.36
CA TYR A 155 8.23 0.82 -9.29
C TYR A 155 7.53 -0.25 -10.14
N PRO A 156 7.15 0.10 -11.38
CA PRO A 156 6.45 -0.84 -12.26
C PRO A 156 7.37 -1.89 -12.90
N GLY A 157 8.62 -1.92 -12.53
CA GLY A 157 9.67 -2.62 -13.26
C GLY A 157 10.28 -1.76 -14.36
N GLY A 158 11.35 -2.25 -14.98
CA GLY A 158 12.05 -1.55 -16.05
C GLY A 158 12.91 -0.38 -15.55
N LYS A 159 12.87 0.73 -16.28
CA LYS A 159 13.88 1.79 -16.15
C LYS A 159 13.61 2.80 -15.05
N TYR A 160 12.35 3.07 -14.72
CA TYR A 160 12.00 4.23 -13.89
C TYR A 160 11.24 3.87 -12.61
N ALA A 161 11.59 4.54 -11.52
CA ALA A 161 10.80 4.63 -10.29
C ALA A 161 10.18 6.03 -10.17
N TYR A 162 9.01 6.11 -9.53
CA TYR A 162 8.20 7.31 -9.41
C TYR A 162 7.95 7.58 -7.92
N LEU A 163 8.25 8.79 -7.47
CA LEU A 163 8.24 9.15 -6.07
C LEU A 163 7.27 10.27 -5.76
N SER A 164 6.55 10.12 -4.67
CA SER A 164 5.90 11.22 -3.97
C SER A 164 6.86 11.73 -2.91
N THR A 165 7.61 12.77 -3.19
CA THR A 165 8.67 13.25 -2.31
C THR A 165 8.70 14.77 -2.18
N SER A 166 9.23 15.25 -1.06
CA SER A 166 9.57 16.66 -0.89
C SER A 166 10.74 17.03 -1.82
N TYR A 167 10.79 18.27 -2.26
CA TYR A 167 11.82 18.71 -3.20
C TYR A 167 12.25 20.17 -2.91
N PRO A 168 13.55 20.52 -3.01
CA PRO A 168 14.03 21.89 -2.79
C PRO A 168 13.30 22.90 -3.71
N GLY A 169 12.82 24.01 -3.15
CA GLY A 169 12.11 25.04 -3.91
C GLY A 169 10.64 24.73 -4.19
N PHE A 170 10.08 23.69 -3.54
CA PHE A 170 8.66 23.35 -3.68
C PHE A 170 8.01 23.12 -2.31
N ARG A 171 6.72 23.45 -2.21
CA ARG A 171 5.85 23.20 -1.07
C ARG A 171 5.11 21.88 -1.25
N GLY A 172 4.99 21.10 -0.18
CA GLY A 172 4.37 19.78 -0.23
C GLY A 172 5.22 18.76 -1.01
N LYS A 173 4.64 17.61 -1.29
CA LYS A 173 5.31 16.56 -2.07
C LYS A 173 4.99 16.71 -3.55
N ILE A 174 5.97 16.45 -4.40
CA ILE A 174 5.85 16.50 -5.86
C ILE A 174 6.17 15.13 -6.47
N LEU A 175 5.84 14.94 -7.75
CA LEU A 175 6.31 13.78 -8.51
C LEU A 175 7.78 13.98 -8.87
N VAL A 176 8.62 12.99 -8.52
CA VAL A 176 10.00 12.88 -9.00
C VAL A 176 10.18 11.54 -9.71
N ILE A 177 10.79 11.55 -10.86
CA ILE A 177 11.06 10.36 -11.70
C ILE A 177 12.56 10.07 -11.64
N VAL A 178 12.91 8.83 -11.29
CA VAL A 178 14.29 8.39 -11.09
C VAL A 178 14.59 7.23 -12.02
N ASP A 179 15.68 7.33 -12.78
CA ASP A 179 16.25 6.23 -13.55
C ASP A 179 16.94 5.26 -12.60
N VAL A 180 16.47 4.04 -12.57
CA VAL A 180 16.95 2.94 -11.73
C VAL A 180 17.52 1.78 -12.55
N SER A 181 17.89 2.04 -13.82
CA SER A 181 18.54 1.03 -14.68
C SER A 181 19.81 0.48 -14.07
N ASP A 182 20.56 1.33 -13.36
CA ASP A 182 21.61 0.95 -12.45
C ASP A 182 21.20 1.33 -11.03
N PRO A 183 20.65 0.38 -10.25
CA PRO A 183 20.15 0.68 -8.92
C PRO A 183 21.24 1.06 -7.91
N ALA A 184 22.52 0.88 -8.25
CA ALA A 184 23.64 1.36 -7.43
C ALA A 184 23.90 2.87 -7.64
N HIS A 185 23.46 3.43 -8.78
CA HIS A 185 23.65 4.82 -9.14
C HIS A 185 22.35 5.46 -9.68
N PRO A 186 21.28 5.53 -8.89
CA PRO A 186 20.00 6.09 -9.33
C PRO A 186 20.16 7.57 -9.71
N LYS A 187 19.41 8.01 -10.74
CA LYS A 187 19.52 9.39 -11.25
C LYS A 187 18.15 10.01 -11.43
N GLU A 188 17.94 11.22 -10.92
CA GLU A 188 16.78 12.02 -11.28
C GLU A 188 16.74 12.23 -12.79
N VAL A 189 15.59 12.00 -13.40
CA VAL A 189 15.34 12.21 -14.83
C VAL A 189 14.40 13.38 -15.02
N GLY A 190 13.36 13.49 -14.21
CA GLY A 190 12.36 14.51 -14.32
C GLY A 190 11.53 14.67 -13.06
N LYS A 191 10.73 15.73 -13.07
CA LYS A 191 9.79 16.02 -11.99
C LYS A 191 8.59 16.78 -12.51
N TRP A 192 7.50 16.70 -11.76
CA TRP A 192 6.31 17.48 -12.05
C TRP A 192 5.60 17.93 -10.77
N ALA A 193 5.12 19.16 -10.78
CA ALA A 193 4.37 19.76 -9.69
C ALA A 193 3.17 20.52 -10.24
N GLN A 194 2.11 20.59 -9.45
CA GLN A 194 0.97 21.46 -9.80
C GLN A 194 1.31 22.93 -9.59
N PRO A 195 0.65 23.86 -10.33
CA PRO A 195 0.74 25.31 -10.07
C PRO A 195 0.44 25.59 -8.59
N GLY A 196 1.18 26.53 -8.01
CA GLY A 196 1.09 26.89 -6.60
C GLY A 196 2.04 26.13 -5.68
N GLN A 197 2.74 25.09 -6.16
CA GLN A 197 3.70 24.35 -5.33
C GLN A 197 5.12 24.92 -5.37
N LYS A 198 5.51 25.59 -6.45
CA LYS A 198 6.83 26.25 -6.47
C LYS A 198 6.88 27.38 -5.46
N ASP A 199 8.00 27.55 -4.78
CA ASP A 199 8.17 28.62 -3.80
C ASP A 199 7.98 29.99 -4.47
N GLY A 200 7.20 30.85 -3.80
CA GLY A 200 6.85 32.15 -4.34
C GLY A 200 5.62 32.17 -5.24
N GLU A 201 5.11 31.05 -5.72
CA GLU A 201 3.85 31.01 -6.47
C GLU A 201 2.64 31.26 -5.55
N ALA A 202 1.63 31.96 -6.07
CA ALA A 202 0.37 32.16 -5.37
C ALA A 202 -0.45 30.86 -5.31
N LEU A 203 -1.10 30.63 -4.17
CA LEU A 203 -2.09 29.55 -4.01
C LEU A 203 -3.47 30.09 -4.33
N SER A 204 -4.20 29.41 -5.22
CA SER A 204 -5.60 29.70 -5.53
C SER A 204 -6.59 28.81 -4.77
N GLY A 205 -6.10 27.93 -3.88
CA GLY A 205 -6.89 26.96 -3.14
C GLY A 205 -6.05 26.19 -2.13
N PRO A 206 -6.46 24.96 -1.75
CA PRO A 206 -5.64 24.08 -0.91
C PRO A 206 -4.27 23.85 -1.56
N LEU A 207 -3.23 23.68 -0.72
CA LEU A 207 -1.90 23.34 -1.22
C LEU A 207 -1.97 22.01 -1.95
N PRO A 208 -1.60 21.94 -3.25
CA PRO A 208 -1.53 20.68 -3.95
C PRO A 208 -0.45 19.76 -3.35
N GLY A 209 -0.65 18.45 -3.49
CA GLY A 209 0.32 17.47 -3.03
C GLY A 209 0.21 16.17 -3.80
N PHE A 210 1.34 15.70 -4.33
CA PHE A 210 1.40 14.39 -4.92
C PHE A 210 1.31 13.34 -3.81
N HIS A 211 0.28 12.49 -3.88
CA HIS A 211 0.15 11.37 -2.94
C HIS A 211 0.44 10.04 -3.62
N GLY A 212 -0.09 9.82 -4.79
CA GLY A 212 0.12 8.59 -5.55
C GLY A 212 -1.01 7.57 -5.37
N PRO A 213 -0.75 6.27 -5.62
CA PRO A 213 0.45 5.80 -6.31
C PRO A 213 0.58 6.36 -7.73
N ALA A 214 1.80 6.33 -8.27
CA ALA A 214 2.00 6.59 -9.69
C ALA A 214 1.66 5.32 -10.48
N ASN A 215 0.59 5.35 -11.25
CA ASN A 215 0.17 4.20 -12.05
C ASN A 215 0.50 4.45 -13.52
N ILE A 216 1.37 3.62 -14.06
CA ILE A 216 1.86 3.74 -15.42
C ILE A 216 0.99 2.88 -16.33
N SER A 217 0.57 3.43 -17.47
CA SER A 217 -0.16 2.69 -18.48
C SER A 217 0.67 1.54 -19.07
N PRO A 218 0.03 0.47 -19.58
CA PRO A 218 0.75 -0.68 -20.13
C PRO A 218 1.72 -0.33 -21.28
N ASP A 219 1.48 0.75 -22.00
CA ASP A 219 2.37 1.27 -23.06
C ASP A 219 3.48 2.21 -22.55
N GLY A 220 3.51 2.47 -21.25
CA GLY A 220 4.50 3.32 -20.59
C GLY A 220 4.39 4.82 -20.85
N LYS A 221 3.30 5.29 -21.49
CA LYS A 221 3.20 6.70 -21.95
C LYS A 221 2.36 7.59 -21.06
N MET A 222 1.45 7.02 -20.27
CA MET A 222 0.57 7.77 -19.41
C MET A 222 0.76 7.36 -17.94
N LEU A 223 0.71 8.36 -17.06
CA LEU A 223 0.66 8.19 -15.61
C LEU A 223 -0.67 8.73 -15.10
N SER A 224 -1.44 7.88 -14.40
CA SER A 224 -2.66 8.29 -13.72
C SER A 224 -2.46 8.23 -12.20
N THR A 225 -2.85 9.29 -11.49
CA THR A 225 -2.51 9.41 -10.06
C THR A 225 -3.43 10.31 -9.28
N GLY A 226 -3.41 10.10 -7.95
CA GLY A 226 -3.96 11.04 -6.99
C GLY A 226 -2.97 12.16 -6.71
N TYR A 227 -3.40 13.38 -6.96
CA TYR A 227 -2.64 14.59 -6.71
C TYR A 227 -3.57 15.65 -6.11
N THR A 228 -3.67 15.64 -4.79
CA THR A 228 -4.58 16.56 -4.08
C THR A 228 -4.53 17.97 -4.66
N PRO A 229 -5.66 18.63 -4.97
CA PRO A 229 -7.04 18.17 -4.77
C PRO A 229 -7.64 17.40 -5.97
N ASP A 230 -6.80 16.96 -6.92
CA ASP A 230 -7.21 16.45 -8.23
C ASP A 230 -6.83 14.97 -8.42
N VAL A 231 -7.55 14.33 -9.33
CA VAL A 231 -7.07 13.17 -10.09
C VAL A 231 -6.40 13.70 -11.35
N VAL A 232 -5.20 13.23 -11.67
CA VAL A 232 -4.38 13.76 -12.77
C VAL A 232 -3.92 12.66 -13.70
N ASN A 233 -4.06 12.88 -15.00
CA ASN A 233 -3.43 12.11 -16.06
C ASN A 233 -2.27 12.91 -16.67
N LEU A 234 -1.08 12.33 -16.69
CA LEU A 234 0.12 12.95 -17.28
C LEU A 234 0.61 12.14 -18.48
N ASP A 235 1.01 12.81 -19.53
CA ASP A 235 1.86 12.25 -20.57
C ASP A 235 3.30 12.20 -20.05
N ILE A 236 3.86 11.00 -20.00
CA ILE A 236 5.22 10.69 -19.57
C ILE A 236 6.04 10.03 -20.69
N THR A 237 5.62 10.21 -21.94
CA THR A 237 6.38 9.73 -23.12
C THR A 237 7.83 10.25 -23.07
N ASP A 238 8.01 11.50 -22.65
CA ASP A 238 9.28 12.04 -22.20
C ASP A 238 9.26 12.21 -20.67
N PRO A 239 9.87 11.28 -19.92
CA PRO A 239 9.84 11.35 -18.47
C PRO A 239 10.58 12.54 -17.87
N SER A 240 11.42 13.24 -18.67
CA SER A 240 12.10 14.46 -18.25
C SER A 240 11.17 15.68 -18.23
N GLN A 241 10.05 15.62 -18.96
CA GLN A 241 9.09 16.70 -19.13
C GLN A 241 7.64 16.20 -19.09
N PRO A 242 7.16 15.68 -17.95
CA PRO A 242 5.76 15.25 -17.85
C PRO A 242 4.79 16.40 -18.15
N LYS A 243 3.71 16.09 -18.90
CA LYS A 243 2.72 17.08 -19.33
C LYS A 243 1.33 16.64 -18.94
N VAL A 244 0.48 17.57 -18.51
CA VAL A 244 -0.92 17.29 -18.20
C VAL A 244 -1.67 16.90 -19.47
N ILE A 245 -2.30 15.71 -19.45
CA ILE A 245 -3.31 15.29 -20.42
C ILE A 245 -4.68 15.84 -19.97
N GLY A 246 -5.03 15.58 -18.71
CA GLY A 246 -6.28 16.02 -18.11
C GLY A 246 -6.28 15.86 -16.61
N ARG A 247 -7.27 16.49 -15.99
CA ARG A 247 -7.47 16.40 -14.53
C ARG A 247 -8.95 16.47 -14.17
N LEU A 248 -9.30 15.90 -13.03
CA LEU A 248 -10.61 16.02 -12.42
C LEU A 248 -10.44 16.53 -11.00
N GLN A 249 -10.95 17.72 -10.73
CA GLN A 249 -10.98 18.25 -9.38
C GLN A 249 -12.03 17.52 -8.55
N ILE A 250 -11.65 17.06 -7.38
CA ILE A 250 -12.51 16.33 -6.45
C ILE A 250 -12.94 17.22 -5.29
N THR A 251 -12.12 18.12 -4.85
CA THR A 251 -12.40 19.03 -3.75
C THR A 251 -12.60 20.47 -4.24
N PRO A 252 -13.72 21.13 -3.94
CA PRO A 252 -14.92 20.59 -3.33
C PRO A 252 -15.71 19.70 -4.30
N PRO A 253 -16.73 18.91 -3.86
CA PRO A 253 -17.33 18.93 -2.51
C PRO A 253 -16.72 17.91 -1.54
N PHE A 254 -15.87 16.98 -2.02
CA PHE A 254 -15.38 15.89 -1.18
C PHE A 254 -14.13 16.26 -0.40
N ALA A 255 -14.03 15.69 0.81
CA ALA A 255 -12.80 15.60 1.59
C ALA A 255 -12.04 16.94 1.73
N SER A 256 -12.72 17.98 2.20
CA SER A 256 -12.15 19.32 2.28
C SER A 256 -11.48 19.65 3.61
N VAL A 257 -11.82 18.95 4.69
CA VAL A 257 -11.31 19.20 6.05
C VAL A 257 -10.99 17.88 6.73
N GLY A 258 -9.84 17.81 7.40
CA GLY A 258 -9.43 16.63 8.16
C GLY A 258 -9.24 15.37 7.32
N THR A 259 -9.05 15.51 6.01
CA THR A 259 -8.91 14.38 5.09
C THR A 259 -7.86 14.66 4.02
N GLN A 260 -7.24 13.59 3.51
CA GLN A 260 -6.52 13.62 2.25
C GLN A 260 -7.54 13.45 1.12
N SER A 261 -7.81 14.49 0.36
CA SER A 261 -8.94 14.52 -0.57
C SER A 261 -8.85 13.51 -1.72
N VAL A 262 -7.66 13.32 -2.28
CA VAL A 262 -7.39 12.28 -3.27
C VAL A 262 -6.17 11.50 -2.78
N HIS A 263 -6.46 10.40 -2.10
CA HIS A 263 -5.43 9.56 -1.47
C HIS A 263 -4.94 8.48 -2.42
N THR A 264 -5.87 7.72 -3.02
CA THR A 264 -5.54 6.58 -3.88
C THR A 264 -6.27 6.70 -5.20
N VAL A 265 -5.53 6.57 -6.30
CA VAL A 265 -6.08 6.38 -7.64
C VAL A 265 -5.53 5.08 -8.18
N LEU A 266 -6.41 4.22 -8.70
CA LEU A 266 -6.05 2.93 -9.29
C LEU A 266 -6.71 2.76 -10.64
N PRO A 267 -5.94 2.65 -11.74
CA PRO A 267 -6.51 2.41 -13.06
C PRO A 267 -7.01 0.97 -13.22
N LEU A 268 -8.17 0.83 -13.84
CA LEU A 268 -8.68 -0.40 -14.41
C LEU A 268 -8.54 -0.27 -15.94
N TRP A 269 -7.31 -0.48 -16.43
CA TRP A 269 -6.92 -0.15 -17.81
C TRP A 269 -7.85 -0.76 -18.88
N ASP A 270 -8.19 -2.04 -18.73
CA ASP A 270 -9.06 -2.78 -19.67
C ASP A 270 -10.48 -2.22 -19.74
N ARG A 271 -10.90 -1.53 -18.70
CA ARG A 271 -12.25 -0.95 -18.56
C ARG A 271 -12.26 0.55 -18.81
N LYS A 272 -11.09 1.17 -19.01
CA LYS A 272 -10.92 2.63 -19.11
C LYS A 272 -11.54 3.38 -17.92
N LEU A 273 -11.40 2.82 -16.73
CA LEU A 273 -11.87 3.40 -15.49
C LEU A 273 -10.70 3.72 -14.57
N LEU A 274 -10.92 4.66 -13.64
CA LEU A 274 -10.06 4.84 -12.47
C LEU A 274 -10.92 4.65 -11.21
N TYR A 275 -10.42 3.89 -10.26
CA TYR A 275 -10.89 3.97 -8.88
C TYR A 275 -10.23 5.20 -8.23
N VAL A 276 -10.96 5.88 -7.37
CA VAL A 276 -10.46 7.00 -6.56
C VAL A 276 -11.00 6.91 -5.16
N SER A 277 -10.18 7.21 -4.16
CA SER A 277 -10.63 7.38 -2.78
C SER A 277 -9.94 8.53 -2.08
N SER A 278 -10.64 9.09 -1.09
CA SER A 278 -10.06 9.94 -0.05
C SER A 278 -9.46 9.09 1.07
N GLU A 279 -8.85 9.76 2.05
CA GLU A 279 -8.42 9.17 3.32
C GLU A 279 -8.93 10.02 4.47
N ALA A 280 -9.56 9.38 5.46
CA ALA A 280 -9.86 10.02 6.73
C ALA A 280 -8.58 10.24 7.53
N MET A 281 -8.29 11.47 7.96
CA MET A 281 -7.08 11.80 8.72
C MET A 281 -7.35 11.97 10.22
N ALA A 282 -8.59 12.27 10.61
CA ALA A 282 -8.95 12.46 12.01
C ALA A 282 -9.53 11.19 12.63
N GLU A 283 -9.21 10.99 13.91
CA GLU A 283 -9.73 9.87 14.71
C GLU A 283 -11.24 9.93 14.99
N ARG A 284 -11.83 11.11 14.85
CA ARG A 284 -13.26 11.29 15.04
C ARG A 284 -13.90 11.70 13.71
N CYS A 285 -14.90 10.94 13.29
CA CYS A 285 -15.61 11.19 12.04
C CYS A 285 -16.05 12.65 11.86
N LYS A 286 -16.51 13.29 12.92
CA LYS A 286 -16.97 14.69 12.86
C LYS A 286 -15.88 15.70 12.52
N ASP A 287 -14.62 15.33 12.65
CA ASP A 287 -13.47 16.18 12.35
C ASP A 287 -12.96 15.95 10.92
N ASN A 288 -13.57 15.00 10.19
CA ASN A 288 -13.28 14.75 8.77
C ASN A 288 -14.32 15.42 7.88
N GLY A 289 -13.89 15.78 6.69
CA GLY A 289 -14.80 16.12 5.58
C GLY A 289 -15.53 14.88 5.06
N MET A 290 -16.24 15.04 3.95
CA MET A 290 -16.96 13.94 3.29
C MET A 290 -15.97 12.96 2.62
N ASN A 291 -15.66 11.87 3.32
CA ASN A 291 -14.87 10.77 2.77
C ASN A 291 -15.66 10.00 1.71
N PHE A 292 -14.98 9.52 0.68
CA PHE A 292 -15.59 8.77 -0.40
C PHE A 292 -14.61 7.81 -1.05
N ALA A 293 -15.18 6.80 -1.72
CA ALA A 293 -14.55 6.01 -2.78
C ALA A 293 -15.46 6.05 -3.99
N GLY A 294 -14.92 6.01 -5.21
CA GLY A 294 -15.71 6.12 -6.42
C GLY A 294 -15.01 5.61 -7.66
N LEU A 295 -15.75 5.59 -8.77
CA LEU A 295 -15.21 5.28 -10.10
C LEU A 295 -15.30 6.49 -11.01
N ILE A 296 -14.25 6.66 -11.81
CA ILE A 296 -14.11 7.70 -12.81
C ILE A 296 -14.06 7.03 -14.18
N ASP A 297 -14.87 7.51 -15.12
CA ASP A 297 -14.73 7.22 -16.53
C ASP A 297 -13.50 7.97 -17.06
N ASN A 298 -12.49 7.21 -17.51
CA ASN A 298 -11.23 7.69 -18.08
C ASN A 298 -11.09 7.26 -19.55
N SER A 299 -12.20 7.02 -20.24
CA SER A 299 -12.21 6.69 -21.66
C SER A 299 -11.64 7.79 -22.55
N ASP A 300 -11.79 9.06 -22.10
CA ASP A 300 -11.07 10.22 -22.58
C ASP A 300 -10.18 10.76 -21.43
N PRO A 301 -8.89 10.43 -21.37
CA PRO A 301 -8.01 10.88 -20.31
C PRO A 301 -7.86 12.41 -20.20
N ALA A 302 -8.22 13.16 -21.23
CA ALA A 302 -8.26 14.63 -21.20
C ALA A 302 -9.47 15.18 -20.45
N LYS A 303 -10.53 14.37 -20.29
CA LYS A 303 -11.81 14.76 -19.66
C LYS A 303 -12.34 13.68 -18.72
N PRO A 304 -11.60 13.27 -17.70
CA PRO A 304 -12.05 12.25 -16.75
C PRO A 304 -13.31 12.70 -16.02
N ARG A 305 -14.23 11.78 -15.72
CA ARG A 305 -15.53 12.08 -15.10
C ARG A 305 -15.87 11.11 -13.99
N LEU A 306 -16.23 11.60 -12.80
CA LEU A 306 -16.77 10.75 -11.73
C LEU A 306 -18.13 10.19 -12.18
N ILE A 307 -18.29 8.86 -12.16
CA ILE A 307 -19.51 8.18 -12.62
C ILE A 307 -20.26 7.47 -11.51
N SER A 308 -19.60 7.18 -10.38
CA SER A 308 -20.26 6.57 -9.22
C SER A 308 -19.48 6.83 -7.94
N ILE A 309 -20.18 6.69 -6.81
CA ILE A 309 -19.64 6.69 -5.46
C ILE A 309 -19.99 5.35 -4.82
N PHE A 310 -19.05 4.76 -4.11
CA PHE A 310 -19.27 3.50 -3.39
C PHE A 310 -20.18 3.73 -2.18
N PRO A 311 -21.03 2.76 -1.84
CA PRO A 311 -21.83 2.86 -0.62
C PRO A 311 -20.92 2.94 0.61
N THR A 312 -21.28 3.82 1.54
CA THR A 312 -20.60 3.89 2.84
C THR A 312 -20.86 2.61 3.63
N PRO A 313 -19.82 1.92 4.13
CA PRO A 313 -19.98 0.71 4.92
C PRO A 313 -20.90 0.89 6.11
N ARG A 314 -21.72 -0.12 6.38
CA ARG A 314 -22.60 -0.17 7.55
C ARG A 314 -22.11 -1.22 8.54
N PRO A 315 -22.28 -0.98 9.86
CA PRO A 315 -22.01 -2.00 10.86
C PRO A 315 -22.83 -3.27 10.65
N PRO A 316 -22.33 -4.44 11.07
CA PRO A 316 -23.15 -5.65 11.17
C PRO A 316 -24.37 -5.42 12.04
N ALA A 317 -25.45 -6.17 11.77
CA ALA A 317 -26.72 -5.99 12.49
C ALA A 317 -26.61 -6.22 14.02
N ASN A 318 -25.61 -7.00 14.45
CA ASN A 318 -25.35 -7.30 15.86
C ASN A 318 -24.24 -6.43 16.47
N ALA A 319 -23.77 -5.40 15.77
CA ALA A 319 -22.75 -4.50 16.31
C ALA A 319 -23.28 -3.72 17.52
N PRO A 320 -22.45 -3.49 18.55
CA PRO A 320 -22.84 -2.72 19.74
C PRO A 320 -22.88 -1.20 19.51
N TYR A 321 -22.64 -0.74 18.28
CA TYR A 321 -22.61 0.67 17.87
C TYR A 321 -23.52 0.88 16.64
N LYS A 322 -24.08 2.09 16.51
CA LYS A 322 -25.05 2.43 15.45
C LYS A 322 -24.39 2.65 14.09
N ASP A 323 -23.19 3.23 14.11
CA ASP A 323 -22.37 3.47 12.93
C ASP A 323 -20.88 3.38 13.30
N PHE A 324 -19.99 3.45 12.32
CA PHE A 324 -18.56 3.35 12.56
C PHE A 324 -17.94 4.62 13.18
N CYS A 325 -18.66 5.74 13.20
CA CYS A 325 -18.24 6.91 13.96
C CYS A 325 -18.48 6.70 15.47
N ASP A 326 -19.58 6.04 15.84
CA ASP A 326 -19.85 5.64 17.23
C ASP A 326 -18.83 4.59 17.73
N LYS A 327 -18.35 3.72 16.84
CA LYS A 327 -17.29 2.76 17.16
C LYS A 327 -16.00 3.47 17.62
N GLY A 328 -15.76 4.66 17.12
CA GLY A 328 -14.51 5.41 17.33
C GLY A 328 -13.37 5.00 16.39
N GLY A 329 -12.24 5.68 16.50
CA GLY A 329 -11.13 5.54 15.59
C GLY A 329 -11.38 6.18 14.23
N ARG A 330 -10.45 6.00 13.32
CA ARG A 330 -10.51 6.56 11.96
C ARG A 330 -11.50 5.79 11.11
N PHE A 331 -12.38 6.48 10.39
CA PHE A 331 -13.38 5.89 9.51
C PHE A 331 -13.36 6.56 8.13
N GLY A 332 -13.05 5.81 7.11
CA GLY A 332 -12.98 6.23 5.71
C GLY A 332 -12.25 5.18 4.86
N PRO A 333 -12.35 5.26 3.54
CA PRO A 333 -11.55 4.41 2.66
C PRO A 333 -10.06 4.75 2.80
N HIS A 334 -9.20 3.78 2.51
CA HIS A 334 -7.76 3.97 2.53
C HIS A 334 -7.12 3.36 1.29
N ASN A 335 -6.65 2.14 1.38
CA ASN A 335 -5.91 1.47 0.31
C ASN A 335 -6.74 0.38 -0.39
N THR A 336 -6.30 0.03 -1.58
CA THR A 336 -6.82 -1.08 -2.38
C THR A 336 -5.65 -1.89 -2.92
N ASN A 337 -5.89 -2.99 -3.64
CA ASN A 337 -4.85 -3.80 -4.28
C ASN A 337 -4.11 -3.01 -5.37
N GLN A 338 -3.05 -2.28 -5.01
CA GLN A 338 -2.48 -1.17 -5.78
C GLN A 338 -1.32 -1.56 -6.70
N GLU A 339 -0.60 -2.65 -6.44
CA GLU A 339 0.64 -3.01 -7.13
C GLU A 339 0.36 -3.73 -8.47
N LEU A 340 -0.47 -3.14 -9.34
CA LEU A 340 -1.01 -3.79 -10.55
C LEU A 340 0.04 -4.17 -11.61
N HIS A 341 1.21 -3.58 -11.55
CA HIS A 341 2.34 -3.92 -12.43
C HIS A 341 3.19 -5.07 -11.89
N ASN A 342 2.95 -5.48 -10.65
CA ASN A 342 3.63 -6.64 -10.05
C ASN A 342 2.97 -7.93 -10.56
N PRO A 343 3.71 -8.85 -11.22
CA PRO A 343 3.14 -10.07 -11.80
C PRO A 343 2.59 -11.05 -10.76
N ALA A 344 2.96 -10.90 -9.48
CA ALA A 344 2.41 -11.69 -8.38
C ALA A 344 1.03 -11.21 -7.90
N VAL A 345 0.63 -9.99 -8.28
CA VAL A 345 -0.61 -9.34 -7.86
C VAL A 345 -1.72 -9.64 -8.87
N ALA A 346 -2.89 -10.03 -8.36
CA ALA A 346 -4.07 -10.25 -9.21
C ALA A 346 -4.51 -8.93 -9.85
N PRO A 347 -4.76 -8.92 -11.17
CA PRO A 347 -5.34 -7.74 -11.80
C PRO A 347 -6.75 -7.49 -11.26
N PRO A 348 -7.20 -6.22 -11.20
CA PRO A 348 -8.54 -5.91 -10.77
C PRO A 348 -9.56 -6.53 -11.74
N GLY A 349 -10.54 -7.24 -11.16
CA GLY A 349 -11.68 -7.80 -11.87
C GLY A 349 -12.96 -7.00 -11.58
N ASP A 350 -14.05 -7.72 -11.41
CA ASP A 350 -15.34 -7.13 -11.00
C ASP A 350 -15.47 -6.95 -9.49
N LEU A 351 -14.47 -7.40 -8.70
CA LEU A 351 -14.41 -7.18 -7.26
C LEU A 351 -13.28 -6.21 -6.91
N MET A 352 -13.62 -5.20 -6.12
CA MET A 352 -12.64 -4.31 -5.51
C MET A 352 -12.55 -4.56 -4.00
N PHE A 353 -11.31 -4.67 -3.53
CA PHE A 353 -10.97 -4.85 -2.13
C PHE A 353 -10.43 -3.52 -1.61
N VAL A 354 -11.08 -2.95 -0.61
CA VAL A 354 -10.74 -1.62 -0.08
C VAL A 354 -10.67 -1.69 1.44
N THR A 355 -9.55 -1.31 2.03
CA THR A 355 -9.46 -1.12 3.48
C THR A 355 -10.20 0.14 3.88
N TRP A 356 -10.86 0.08 5.05
CA TRP A 356 -11.70 1.16 5.55
C TRP A 356 -11.45 1.42 7.04
N PHE A 357 -10.19 1.45 7.43
CA PHE A 357 -9.69 1.61 8.80
C PHE A 357 -10.48 0.79 9.84
N ASN A 358 -11.26 1.44 10.72
CA ASN A 358 -12.05 0.78 11.77
C ASN A 358 -13.18 -0.11 11.26
N ALA A 359 -13.56 0.05 10.01
CA ALA A 359 -14.53 -0.83 9.35
C ALA A 359 -13.89 -2.05 8.67
N GLY A 360 -12.57 -2.19 8.71
CA GLY A 360 -11.84 -3.35 8.19
C GLY A 360 -11.71 -3.36 6.67
N LEU A 361 -11.59 -4.55 6.10
CA LEU A 361 -11.60 -4.77 4.65
C LEU A 361 -13.05 -4.81 4.15
N ARG A 362 -13.33 -4.12 3.05
CA ARG A 362 -14.61 -4.13 2.34
C ARG A 362 -14.42 -4.66 0.93
N VAL A 363 -15.40 -5.42 0.45
CA VAL A 363 -15.43 -5.97 -0.92
C VAL A 363 -16.60 -5.37 -1.66
N PHE A 364 -16.32 -4.77 -2.81
CA PHE A 364 -17.35 -4.15 -3.65
C PHE A 364 -17.41 -4.84 -5.01
N ASP A 365 -18.63 -5.16 -5.43
CA ASP A 365 -18.93 -5.56 -6.80
C ASP A 365 -19.03 -4.31 -7.67
N ILE A 366 -18.16 -4.21 -8.68
CA ILE A 366 -18.10 -3.14 -9.66
C ILE A 366 -18.39 -3.64 -11.08
N SER A 367 -19.02 -4.81 -11.23
CA SER A 367 -19.44 -5.34 -12.54
C SER A 367 -20.33 -4.35 -13.29
N LEU A 368 -21.16 -3.59 -12.55
CA LEU A 368 -21.87 -2.42 -13.03
C LEU A 368 -21.21 -1.15 -12.48
N PRO A 369 -20.30 -0.48 -13.23
CA PRO A 369 -19.50 0.61 -12.71
C PRO A 369 -20.28 1.82 -12.19
N THR A 370 -21.50 2.02 -12.69
CA THR A 370 -22.38 3.12 -12.27
C THR A 370 -23.16 2.83 -11.00
N LEU A 371 -23.10 1.58 -10.48
CA LEU A 371 -23.81 1.16 -9.28
C LEU A 371 -22.99 0.15 -8.47
N PRO A 372 -21.86 0.54 -7.89
CA PRO A 372 -21.08 -0.33 -7.00
C PRO A 372 -21.91 -0.80 -5.81
N THR A 373 -21.75 -2.07 -5.41
CA THR A 373 -22.45 -2.63 -4.25
C THR A 373 -21.48 -3.33 -3.32
N GLU A 374 -21.63 -3.18 -2.00
CA GLU A 374 -20.86 -3.94 -1.03
C GLU A 374 -21.33 -5.40 -1.01
N VAL A 375 -20.38 -6.33 -1.15
CA VAL A 375 -20.69 -7.77 -1.27
C VAL A 375 -19.93 -8.63 -0.27
N GLY A 376 -19.21 -8.04 0.65
CA GLY A 376 -18.51 -8.75 1.71
C GLY A 376 -17.63 -7.83 2.54
N TYR A 377 -17.26 -8.30 3.72
CA TYR A 377 -16.35 -7.58 4.60
C TYR A 377 -15.62 -8.53 5.55
N PHE A 378 -14.49 -8.04 6.08
CA PHE A 378 -13.79 -8.61 7.23
C PHE A 378 -13.30 -7.48 8.14
N MET A 379 -13.62 -7.58 9.42
CA MET A 379 -13.13 -6.69 10.46
C MET A 379 -12.24 -7.51 11.41
N PRO A 380 -10.96 -7.17 11.55
CA PRO A 380 -10.12 -7.72 12.61
C PRO A 380 -10.74 -7.52 14.00
N PRO A 381 -10.43 -8.39 14.96
CA PRO A 381 -10.90 -8.19 16.34
C PRO A 381 -10.30 -6.92 16.93
N GLU A 382 -10.95 -6.35 17.93
CA GLU A 382 -10.42 -5.22 18.70
C GLU A 382 -9.23 -5.67 19.56
N ARG A 383 -8.24 -4.79 19.74
CA ARG A 383 -7.04 -5.05 20.54
C ARG A 383 -6.55 -3.78 21.23
N SER A 384 -6.59 -3.80 22.58
CA SER A 384 -6.09 -2.70 23.43
C SER A 384 -4.59 -2.78 23.69
N GLY A 385 -4.02 -1.71 24.23
CA GLY A 385 -2.65 -1.68 24.77
C GLY A 385 -1.55 -1.48 23.73
N LEU A 386 -1.89 -1.04 22.50
CA LEU A 386 -0.92 -0.79 21.45
C LEU A 386 -0.96 0.66 20.96
N PRO A 387 0.17 1.20 20.49
CA PRO A 387 0.23 2.54 19.91
C PRO A 387 -0.75 2.72 18.74
N SER A 388 -1.24 3.94 18.57
CA SER A 388 -1.98 4.39 17.38
C SER A 388 -1.23 5.54 16.73
N GLN A 389 -1.26 5.64 15.39
CA GLN A 389 -0.56 6.70 14.66
C GLN A 389 -1.10 8.10 15.00
N THR A 390 -2.38 8.22 15.28
CA THR A 390 -3.06 9.51 15.38
C THR A 390 -4.03 9.62 16.56
N GLY A 391 -4.24 8.55 17.34
CA GLY A 391 -5.22 8.51 18.41
C GLY A 391 -4.66 8.15 19.79
N PRO A 392 -5.53 8.06 20.81
CA PRO A 392 -5.12 7.58 22.11
C PRO A 392 -4.49 6.18 22.01
N HIS A 393 -3.36 5.99 22.66
CA HIS A 393 -2.62 4.72 22.64
C HIS A 393 -3.44 3.51 23.10
N ASP A 394 -4.55 3.72 23.79
CA ASP A 394 -5.39 2.67 24.37
C ASP A 394 -6.67 2.38 23.59
N SER A 395 -6.89 3.01 22.44
CA SER A 395 -8.08 2.70 21.63
C SER A 395 -8.06 1.23 21.19
N PRO A 396 -9.06 0.40 21.54
CA PRO A 396 -9.09 -1.00 21.13
C PRO A 396 -9.47 -1.21 19.68
N VAL A 397 -9.88 -0.17 18.99
CA VAL A 397 -10.44 -0.22 17.65
C VAL A 397 -9.39 -0.73 16.65
N ASN A 398 -9.79 -1.68 15.81
CA ASN A 398 -8.97 -2.18 14.70
C ASN A 398 -8.65 -1.08 13.69
N TRP A 399 -7.55 -1.28 12.97
CA TRP A 399 -7.07 -0.32 12.01
C TRP A 399 -6.48 -1.03 10.79
N SER A 400 -7.34 -1.33 9.83
CA SER A 400 -6.92 -2.02 8.60
C SER A 400 -6.34 -1.04 7.60
N GLU A 401 -5.06 -1.21 7.28
CA GLU A 401 -4.24 -0.27 6.51
C GLU A 401 -4.16 -0.62 5.03
N GLU A 402 -3.80 -1.82 4.70
CA GLU A 402 -3.43 -2.21 3.33
C GLU A 402 -4.08 -3.55 2.96
N VAL A 403 -4.33 -3.74 1.67
CA VAL A 403 -4.76 -5.00 1.08
C VAL A 403 -3.94 -5.32 -0.17
N ALA A 404 -3.53 -6.58 -0.29
CA ALA A 404 -2.97 -7.15 -1.51
C ALA A 404 -3.72 -8.43 -1.87
N VAL A 405 -3.87 -8.72 -3.16
CA VAL A 405 -4.48 -9.95 -3.64
C VAL A 405 -3.49 -10.61 -4.60
N ASP A 406 -3.13 -11.86 -4.31
CA ASP A 406 -2.22 -12.60 -5.18
C ASP A 406 -2.96 -13.28 -6.35
N THR A 407 -2.21 -13.70 -7.37
CA THR A 407 -2.79 -14.38 -8.55
C THR A 407 -3.40 -15.76 -8.23
N ARG A 408 -3.22 -16.28 -7.00
CA ARG A 408 -3.87 -17.48 -6.48
C ARG A 408 -5.24 -17.19 -5.86
N GLY A 409 -5.59 -15.88 -5.70
CA GLY A 409 -6.83 -15.42 -5.09
C GLY A 409 -6.78 -15.29 -3.56
N ASN A 410 -5.61 -15.41 -2.94
CA ASN A 410 -5.47 -15.11 -1.51
C ASN A 410 -5.42 -13.60 -1.29
N ILE A 411 -6.10 -13.16 -0.25
CA ILE A 411 -6.25 -11.75 0.12
C ILE A 411 -5.47 -11.52 1.40
N TYR A 412 -4.51 -10.62 1.37
CA TYR A 412 -3.68 -10.23 2.51
C TYR A 412 -4.15 -8.88 3.02
N VAL A 413 -4.41 -8.78 4.31
CA VAL A 413 -4.84 -7.53 4.95
C VAL A 413 -3.93 -7.24 6.12
N ASN A 414 -3.27 -6.11 6.08
CA ASN A 414 -2.54 -5.61 7.24
C ASN A 414 -3.46 -4.81 8.16
N ASP A 415 -3.40 -5.16 9.43
CA ASP A 415 -3.96 -4.37 10.51
C ASP A 415 -2.83 -3.87 11.40
N ASP A 416 -2.85 -2.58 11.72
CA ASP A 416 -1.79 -1.87 12.42
C ASP A 416 -1.46 -2.50 13.80
N LYS A 417 -2.46 -3.09 14.43
CA LYS A 417 -2.36 -3.69 15.77
C LYS A 417 -2.11 -5.19 15.78
N TRP A 418 -2.48 -5.88 14.71
CA TRP A 418 -2.44 -7.33 14.69
C TRP A 418 -1.31 -7.90 13.84
N GLY A 419 -1.03 -7.28 12.69
CA GLY A 419 -0.18 -7.84 11.65
C GLY A 419 -0.99 -8.24 10.42
N THR A 420 -0.71 -9.39 9.81
CA THR A 420 -1.28 -9.78 8.52
C THR A 420 -2.29 -10.92 8.65
N PHE A 421 -3.54 -10.66 8.26
CA PHE A 421 -4.56 -11.67 8.04
C PHE A 421 -4.53 -12.13 6.59
N ILE A 422 -4.70 -13.43 6.37
CA ILE A 422 -4.82 -14.03 5.04
C ILE A 422 -6.24 -14.57 4.89
N LEU A 423 -6.92 -14.15 3.82
CA LEU A 423 -8.33 -14.38 3.63
C LEU A 423 -8.60 -15.02 2.26
N GLN A 424 -9.76 -15.68 2.15
CA GLN A 424 -10.35 -16.10 0.89
C GLN A 424 -11.77 -15.52 0.77
N TYR A 425 -12.09 -15.03 -0.42
CA TYR A 425 -13.46 -14.64 -0.74
C TYR A 425 -14.30 -15.89 -1.05
N THR A 426 -15.40 -16.05 -0.34
CA THR A 426 -16.31 -17.21 -0.45
C THR A 426 -17.64 -16.86 -1.11
N GLY A 427 -17.83 -15.58 -1.49
CA GLY A 427 -19.00 -15.14 -2.22
C GLY A 427 -18.98 -15.53 -3.70
N LYS A 428 -20.08 -15.26 -4.39
CA LYS A 428 -20.11 -15.42 -5.84
C LYS A 428 -19.26 -14.32 -6.50
N VAL A 429 -18.32 -14.73 -7.34
CA VAL A 429 -17.66 -13.77 -8.23
C VAL A 429 -18.67 -13.43 -9.32
N PRO A 430 -18.98 -12.15 -9.58
CA PRO A 430 -19.85 -11.77 -10.67
C PRO A 430 -19.37 -12.43 -11.97
N ALA A 431 -20.28 -12.98 -12.76
CA ALA A 431 -19.91 -13.49 -14.08
C ALA A 431 -19.36 -12.30 -14.90
N LYS A 432 -18.18 -12.46 -15.52
CA LYS A 432 -17.61 -11.45 -16.42
C LYS A 432 -18.71 -10.92 -17.33
N GLY A 433 -18.97 -9.62 -17.25
CA GLY A 433 -20.14 -8.97 -17.74
C GLY A 433 -20.60 -9.47 -19.11
N VAL A 434 -21.78 -10.03 -19.15
CA VAL A 434 -22.58 -10.03 -20.37
C VAL A 434 -22.81 -8.56 -20.68
N SER A 435 -22.11 -8.04 -21.66
CA SER A 435 -22.44 -6.75 -22.28
C SER A 435 -23.95 -6.80 -22.62
N ARG A 436 -24.77 -6.26 -21.75
CA ARG A 436 -26.15 -5.97 -22.13
C ARG A 436 -26.02 -4.81 -23.12
N ASN A 437 -25.97 -5.15 -24.39
CA ASN A 437 -26.19 -4.19 -25.44
C ASN A 437 -27.36 -3.32 -25.03
N ALA A 438 -27.08 -2.04 -24.82
CA ALA A 438 -28.10 -1.04 -24.69
C ALA A 438 -28.97 -1.15 -25.93
N THR A 439 -30.09 -1.80 -25.81
CA THR A 439 -31.15 -1.70 -26.80
C THR A 439 -31.59 -0.26 -26.80
N LYS A 440 -31.58 0.29 -27.98
CA LYS A 440 -31.87 1.64 -28.47
C LYS A 440 -32.97 2.38 -27.73
#